data_31c801caedcd612c8d7cfa7a217996f8
#
_entry.id   31c801caedcd612c8d7cfa7a217996f8
#
_cell.length_a   1.000
_cell.length_b   1.000
_cell.length_c   1.000
_cell.angle_alpha   90.00
_cell.angle_beta   90.00
_cell.angle_gamma   90.00
#
_symmetry.space_group_name_H-M   'P 1'
#
loop_
_entity.id
_entity.type
_entity.pdbx_description
1 polymer ?
#
loop_
_entity_poly.entity_id
_entity_poly.type
_entity_poly.pdbx_seq_one_letter_code
_entity_poly.pdbx_strand_id
1 'polypeptide(L)'
;MKIAILSCFYPYRGGISQFNACLYGELSKTHIVRAFNFKRQYPEFLFPGKTQFVTEDDEAVPVESTSLLDTANPFTYHSTYKEIRAWEPDVLIVRYWMSYFAPSLGYITRKMSRHCKVISILDNVIPHEPHFFDTPLTKYFLKGSTGSVTLCEAVAKDLLKICPDSHHIVIQHPLYSHFGVKRHREEAEMKLGLAQGKKNLLFFGLIRTYKGLDILLEAFGKLSDEYQLIIAGEPYGSFDKYQEIIDRLPGKERVFMDLKYIKDSEVKDYFSAADLAVLPYRSATQSGISSVSYHFEVPMVVTDVGGLKETIGDRGTGLVASECTPEAIRDEILKYFENPTIKEGCIAAIRKEKERLSWKTFALKLESFIEGL
;
A
#
# COMPACT_ATOMS: atom_id res chain seq x y z
N MET A 1 -24.36 10.62 8.58
CA MET A 1 -24.67 10.60 7.13
C MET A 1 -25.02 9.19 6.68
N LYS A 2 -25.81 9.08 5.60
CA LYS A 2 -26.00 7.84 4.83
C LYS A 2 -24.99 7.80 3.68
N ILE A 3 -24.04 6.91 3.73
CA ILE A 3 -22.92 6.83 2.77
C ILE A 3 -23.05 5.56 1.92
N ALA A 4 -23.24 5.72 0.61
CA ALA A 4 -23.13 4.62 -0.35
C ALA A 4 -21.69 4.51 -0.84
N ILE A 5 -21.12 3.30 -0.88
CA ILE A 5 -19.81 3.03 -1.49
C ILE A 5 -20.02 2.10 -2.68
N LEU A 6 -19.75 2.58 -3.89
CA LEU A 6 -19.79 1.76 -5.11
C LEU A 6 -18.36 1.45 -5.56
N SER A 7 -17.91 0.23 -5.32
CA SER A 7 -16.60 -0.24 -5.70
C SER A 7 -16.53 -1.78 -5.67
N CYS A 8 -15.32 -2.36 -5.77
CA CYS A 8 -15.15 -3.80 -5.57
C CYS A 8 -14.99 -4.12 -4.08
N PHE A 9 -15.72 -5.13 -3.62
CA PHE A 9 -15.68 -5.72 -2.30
C PHE A 9 -15.54 -7.24 -2.43
N TYR A 10 -15.44 -7.94 -1.31
CA TYR A 10 -15.55 -9.40 -1.33
C TYR A 10 -16.72 -9.87 -2.20
N PRO A 11 -16.57 -10.89 -3.07
CA PRO A 11 -15.45 -11.84 -3.16
C PRO A 11 -14.32 -11.43 -4.10
N TYR A 12 -14.22 -10.17 -4.52
CA TYR A 12 -13.07 -9.70 -5.31
C TYR A 12 -11.83 -9.58 -4.44
N ARG A 13 -10.67 -10.00 -5.00
CA ARG A 13 -9.38 -9.94 -4.33
C ARG A 13 -8.61 -8.66 -4.66
N GLY A 14 -7.57 -8.39 -3.86
CA GLY A 14 -6.55 -7.37 -4.13
C GLY A 14 -6.72 -6.08 -3.33
N GLY A 15 -5.72 -5.19 -3.46
CA GLY A 15 -5.57 -4.00 -2.61
C GLY A 15 -6.76 -3.04 -2.65
N ILE A 16 -7.47 -2.95 -3.78
CA ILE A 16 -8.64 -2.07 -3.89
C ILE A 16 -9.80 -2.60 -3.03
N SER A 17 -10.09 -3.90 -3.11
CA SER A 17 -11.13 -4.53 -2.30
C SER A 17 -10.83 -4.41 -0.81
N GLN A 18 -9.59 -4.63 -0.43
CA GLN A 18 -9.13 -4.50 0.95
C GLN A 18 -9.20 -3.06 1.47
N PHE A 19 -8.77 -2.08 0.66
CA PHE A 19 -8.93 -0.67 1.00
C PHE A 19 -10.41 -0.32 1.25
N ASN A 20 -11.29 -0.75 0.35
CA ASN A 20 -12.73 -0.46 0.47
C ASN A 20 -13.34 -1.11 1.71
N ALA A 21 -12.91 -2.33 2.07
CA ALA A 21 -13.35 -2.99 3.29
C ALA A 21 -12.89 -2.25 4.55
N CYS A 22 -11.64 -1.78 4.60
CA CYS A 22 -11.13 -0.97 5.71
C CYS A 22 -11.86 0.38 5.81
N LEU A 23 -12.08 1.07 4.69
CA LEU A 23 -12.81 2.34 4.65
C LEU A 23 -14.27 2.13 5.10
N TYR A 24 -14.93 1.09 4.60
CA TYR A 24 -16.29 0.72 5.02
C TYR A 24 -16.35 0.51 6.53
N GLY A 25 -15.44 -0.30 7.08
CA GLY A 25 -15.38 -0.58 8.51
C GLY A 25 -15.13 0.67 9.37
N GLU A 26 -14.29 1.58 8.90
CA GLU A 26 -14.03 2.83 9.63
C GLU A 26 -15.23 3.77 9.61
N LEU A 27 -15.80 4.04 8.43
CA LEU A 27 -16.97 4.91 8.28
C LEU A 27 -18.23 4.36 8.97
N SER A 28 -18.37 3.04 9.05
CA SER A 28 -19.51 2.38 9.73
C SER A 28 -19.53 2.57 11.23
N LYS A 29 -18.44 3.06 11.84
CA LYS A 29 -18.40 3.38 13.28
C LYS A 29 -19.23 4.60 13.63
N THR A 30 -19.40 5.52 12.68
CA THR A 30 -20.06 6.83 12.89
C THR A 30 -21.19 7.12 11.92
N HIS A 31 -21.31 6.35 10.83
CA HIS A 31 -22.27 6.56 9.76
C HIS A 31 -23.06 5.31 9.41
N ILE A 32 -24.18 5.48 8.70
CA ILE A 32 -24.92 4.38 8.07
C ILE A 32 -24.32 4.17 6.69
N VAL A 33 -23.58 3.08 6.53
CA VAL A 33 -22.85 2.78 5.29
C VAL A 33 -23.44 1.57 4.58
N ARG A 34 -23.61 1.64 3.26
CA ARG A 34 -24.01 0.51 2.42
C ARG A 34 -23.02 0.32 1.28
N ALA A 35 -22.56 -0.90 1.11
CA ALA A 35 -21.64 -1.28 0.03
C ALA A 35 -22.43 -1.80 -1.18
N PHE A 36 -22.09 -1.25 -2.35
CA PHE A 36 -22.57 -1.70 -3.65
C PHE A 36 -21.38 -2.23 -4.44
N ASN A 37 -21.52 -3.44 -5.00
CA ASN A 37 -20.44 -4.18 -5.59
C ASN A 37 -20.65 -4.42 -7.09
N PHE A 38 -19.58 -4.78 -7.76
CA PHE A 38 -19.67 -5.31 -9.10
C PHE A 38 -20.30 -6.71 -9.09
N LYS A 39 -21.19 -6.97 -10.04
CA LYS A 39 -21.59 -8.32 -10.44
C LYS A 39 -20.52 -8.92 -11.33
N ARG A 40 -19.95 -8.09 -12.21
CA ARG A 40 -18.77 -8.41 -13.03
C ARG A 40 -17.91 -7.17 -13.18
N GLN A 41 -16.66 -7.25 -12.69
CA GLN A 41 -15.69 -6.16 -12.73
C GLN A 41 -15.01 -6.10 -14.11
N TYR A 42 -14.50 -7.22 -14.58
CA TYR A 42 -13.89 -7.39 -15.92
C TYR A 42 -14.45 -8.60 -16.61
N PRO A 43 -14.58 -8.59 -17.95
CA PRO A 43 -14.61 -9.82 -18.72
C PRO A 43 -13.35 -10.64 -18.44
N GLU A 44 -13.48 -11.97 -18.34
CA GLU A 44 -12.37 -12.87 -17.94
C GLU A 44 -11.14 -12.70 -18.84
N PHE A 45 -11.33 -12.53 -20.15
CA PHE A 45 -10.25 -12.36 -21.11
C PHE A 45 -9.47 -11.03 -20.99
N LEU A 46 -10.00 -10.04 -20.28
CA LEU A 46 -9.32 -8.75 -20.02
C LEU A 46 -8.57 -8.73 -18.69
N PHE A 47 -8.75 -9.73 -17.85
CA PHE A 47 -8.09 -9.76 -16.56
C PHE A 47 -6.67 -10.33 -16.69
N PRO A 48 -5.63 -9.60 -16.27
CA PRO A 48 -4.24 -10.01 -16.47
C PRO A 48 -3.77 -11.13 -15.51
N GLY A 49 -4.59 -11.52 -14.52
CA GLY A 49 -4.27 -12.54 -13.52
C GLY A 49 -5.03 -13.85 -13.72
N LYS A 50 -4.74 -14.83 -12.85
CA LYS A 50 -5.40 -16.15 -12.90
C LYS A 50 -6.86 -16.09 -12.44
N THR A 51 -7.18 -15.28 -11.45
CA THR A 51 -8.54 -15.08 -10.92
C THR A 51 -8.73 -13.70 -10.32
N GLN A 52 -9.96 -13.16 -10.45
CA GLN A 52 -10.37 -11.90 -9.82
C GLN A 52 -10.90 -12.12 -8.39
N PHE A 53 -11.12 -13.37 -8.00
CA PHE A 53 -11.80 -13.72 -6.77
C PHE A 53 -10.82 -14.22 -5.71
N VAL A 54 -11.23 -14.08 -4.46
CA VAL A 54 -10.52 -14.57 -3.29
C VAL A 54 -10.34 -16.09 -3.40
N THR A 55 -9.16 -16.56 -3.06
CA THR A 55 -8.81 -17.97 -2.91
C THR A 55 -8.69 -18.33 -1.43
N GLU A 56 -8.51 -19.60 -1.09
CA GLU A 56 -8.37 -20.06 0.31
C GLU A 56 -7.14 -19.45 1.01
N ASP A 57 -6.15 -18.99 0.23
CA ASP A 57 -4.92 -18.37 0.75
C ASP A 57 -5.02 -16.84 0.96
N ASP A 58 -6.11 -16.20 0.53
CA ASP A 58 -6.29 -14.76 0.60
C ASP A 58 -7.03 -14.37 1.92
N GLU A 59 -6.41 -13.52 2.73
CA GLU A 59 -7.05 -12.91 3.91
C GLU A 59 -7.92 -11.71 3.52
N ALA A 60 -9.06 -11.95 2.87
CA ALA A 60 -9.99 -10.89 2.52
C ALA A 60 -11.04 -10.68 3.60
N VAL A 61 -11.29 -9.43 3.96
CA VAL A 61 -12.35 -9.06 4.91
C VAL A 61 -13.71 -9.12 4.21
N PRO A 62 -14.62 -10.03 4.59
CA PRO A 62 -15.95 -10.07 4.03
C PRO A 62 -16.75 -8.83 4.45
N VAL A 63 -17.29 -8.10 3.48
CA VAL A 63 -18.22 -6.98 3.66
C VAL A 63 -19.53 -7.36 3.00
N GLU A 64 -20.63 -7.23 3.75
CA GLU A 64 -21.95 -7.40 3.15
C GLU A 64 -22.18 -6.33 2.08
N SER A 65 -22.37 -6.77 0.85
CA SER A 65 -22.48 -5.87 -0.30
C SER A 65 -23.54 -6.35 -1.30
N THR A 66 -24.18 -5.40 -1.97
CA THR A 66 -25.16 -5.70 -3.03
C THR A 66 -24.47 -5.69 -4.39
N SER A 67 -24.32 -6.87 -5.01
CA SER A 67 -23.68 -7.02 -6.32
C SER A 67 -24.63 -6.66 -7.46
N LEU A 68 -24.38 -5.53 -8.14
CA LEU A 68 -25.29 -4.94 -9.13
C LEU A 68 -24.61 -4.64 -10.47
N LEU A 69 -23.44 -4.03 -10.45
CA LEU A 69 -22.82 -3.43 -11.63
C LEU A 69 -22.05 -4.46 -12.46
N ASP A 70 -22.50 -4.68 -13.67
CA ASP A 70 -21.75 -5.42 -14.70
C ASP A 70 -21.18 -4.39 -15.70
N THR A 71 -19.85 -4.22 -15.70
CA THR A 71 -19.19 -3.20 -16.52
C THR A 71 -19.30 -3.45 -18.02
N ALA A 72 -19.53 -4.69 -18.43
CA ALA A 72 -19.73 -5.06 -19.82
C ALA A 72 -21.21 -5.04 -20.27
N ASN A 73 -22.15 -4.77 -19.35
CA ASN A 73 -23.57 -4.71 -19.65
C ASN A 73 -24.18 -3.35 -19.31
N PRO A 74 -24.36 -2.43 -20.28
CA PRO A 74 -24.87 -1.09 -20.05
C PRO A 74 -26.28 -1.03 -19.40
N PHE A 75 -27.11 -2.05 -19.53
CA PHE A 75 -28.41 -2.09 -18.89
C PHE A 75 -28.30 -2.09 -17.35
N THR A 76 -27.21 -2.67 -16.81
CA THR A 76 -26.97 -2.69 -15.38
C THR A 76 -26.57 -1.32 -14.81
N TYR A 77 -26.10 -0.38 -15.63
CA TYR A 77 -25.74 0.95 -15.18
C TYR A 77 -26.97 1.69 -14.65
N HIS A 78 -28.08 1.59 -15.38
CA HIS A 78 -29.33 2.25 -14.98
C HIS A 78 -29.97 1.57 -13.77
N SER A 79 -29.99 0.24 -13.72
CA SER A 79 -30.55 -0.47 -12.55
C SER A 79 -29.70 -0.24 -11.30
N THR A 80 -28.36 -0.20 -11.41
CA THR A 80 -27.47 0.16 -10.30
C THR A 80 -27.73 1.58 -9.80
N TYR A 81 -27.86 2.55 -10.72
CA TYR A 81 -28.24 3.91 -10.35
C TYR A 81 -29.57 3.94 -9.58
N LYS A 82 -30.62 3.25 -10.08
CA LYS A 82 -31.93 3.22 -9.42
C LYS A 82 -31.86 2.64 -8.03
N GLU A 83 -31.13 1.56 -7.83
CA GLU A 83 -30.98 0.91 -6.53
C GLU A 83 -30.26 1.82 -5.51
N ILE A 84 -29.15 2.45 -5.94
CA ILE A 84 -28.42 3.40 -5.09
C ILE A 84 -29.33 4.61 -4.78
N ARG A 85 -30.04 5.13 -5.77
CA ARG A 85 -30.94 6.29 -5.60
C ARG A 85 -32.11 5.97 -4.67
N ALA A 86 -32.68 4.77 -4.75
CA ALA A 86 -33.78 4.32 -3.89
C ALA A 86 -33.37 4.21 -2.41
N TRP A 87 -32.07 4.01 -2.14
CA TRP A 87 -31.54 4.02 -0.77
C TRP A 87 -31.34 5.44 -0.20
N GLU A 88 -31.42 6.48 -1.03
CA GLU A 88 -31.32 7.90 -0.67
C GLU A 88 -30.06 8.23 0.15
N PRO A 89 -28.85 8.02 -0.40
CA PRO A 89 -27.63 8.40 0.28
C PRO A 89 -27.43 9.92 0.30
N ASP A 90 -26.81 10.43 1.38
CA ASP A 90 -26.30 11.80 1.45
C ASP A 90 -25.03 11.94 0.59
N VAL A 91 -24.25 10.86 0.51
CA VAL A 91 -22.96 10.80 -0.20
C VAL A 91 -22.83 9.48 -0.94
N LEU A 92 -22.37 9.53 -2.18
CA LEU A 92 -21.89 8.38 -2.93
C LEU A 92 -20.36 8.45 -3.05
N ILE A 93 -19.66 7.48 -2.51
CA ILE A 93 -18.20 7.31 -2.70
C ILE A 93 -17.98 6.29 -3.81
N VAL A 94 -17.14 6.64 -4.79
CA VAL A 94 -16.78 5.76 -5.91
C VAL A 94 -15.25 5.71 -6.02
N ARG A 95 -14.69 4.52 -6.18
CA ARG A 95 -13.27 4.37 -6.43
C ARG A 95 -12.98 4.18 -7.92
N TYR A 96 -11.96 4.89 -8.42
CA TYR A 96 -11.58 4.91 -9.82
C TYR A 96 -10.08 4.67 -9.98
N TRP A 97 -9.70 3.67 -10.81
CA TRP A 97 -8.28 3.30 -10.99
C TRP A 97 -7.88 3.09 -12.44
N MET A 98 -8.82 3.06 -13.39
CA MET A 98 -8.51 2.99 -14.82
C MET A 98 -9.71 3.42 -15.68
N SER A 99 -9.41 3.90 -16.89
CA SER A 99 -10.38 4.46 -17.84
C SER A 99 -11.46 3.47 -18.30
N TYR A 100 -11.19 2.17 -18.25
CA TYR A 100 -12.15 1.11 -18.55
C TYR A 100 -13.48 1.26 -17.77
N PHE A 101 -13.41 1.74 -16.53
CA PHE A 101 -14.60 1.91 -15.68
C PHE A 101 -15.37 3.20 -15.97
N ALA A 102 -14.80 4.12 -16.74
CA ALA A 102 -15.38 5.44 -16.96
C ALA A 102 -16.80 5.39 -17.57
N PRO A 103 -17.13 4.53 -18.53
CA PRO A 103 -18.50 4.46 -19.09
C PRO A 103 -19.53 4.10 -18.02
N SER A 104 -19.28 3.06 -17.22
CA SER A 104 -20.22 2.56 -16.20
C SER A 104 -20.30 3.48 -15.00
N LEU A 105 -19.16 3.78 -14.38
CA LEU A 105 -19.10 4.64 -13.20
C LEU A 105 -19.50 6.08 -13.53
N GLY A 106 -19.05 6.62 -14.68
CA GLY A 106 -19.40 7.97 -15.12
C GLY A 106 -20.90 8.15 -15.42
N TYR A 107 -21.58 7.12 -15.94
CA TYR A 107 -23.02 7.14 -16.06
C TYR A 107 -23.72 7.29 -14.69
N ILE A 108 -23.30 6.46 -13.73
CA ILE A 108 -23.89 6.43 -12.39
C ILE A 108 -23.60 7.74 -11.63
N THR A 109 -22.33 8.15 -11.59
CA THR A 109 -21.92 9.37 -10.86
C THR A 109 -22.61 10.62 -11.37
N ARG A 110 -22.70 10.79 -12.70
CA ARG A 110 -23.40 11.94 -13.32
C ARG A 110 -24.90 11.97 -13.05
N LYS A 111 -25.53 10.81 -12.84
CA LYS A 111 -26.93 10.75 -12.42
C LYS A 111 -27.09 11.03 -10.93
N MET A 112 -26.21 10.47 -10.11
CA MET A 112 -26.25 10.61 -8.66
C MET A 112 -25.89 12.03 -8.19
N SER A 113 -24.98 12.73 -8.88
CA SER A 113 -24.58 14.10 -8.51
C SER A 113 -25.71 15.13 -8.55
N ARG A 114 -26.84 14.76 -9.11
CA ARG A 114 -28.09 15.58 -9.07
C ARG A 114 -28.89 15.38 -7.78
N HIS A 115 -28.51 14.45 -6.93
CA HIS A 115 -29.28 14.01 -5.78
C HIS A 115 -28.47 13.95 -4.48
N CYS A 116 -27.15 13.72 -4.56
CA CYS A 116 -26.26 13.67 -3.41
C CYS A 116 -24.86 14.13 -3.82
N LYS A 117 -23.99 14.37 -2.83
CA LYS A 117 -22.56 14.61 -3.09
C LYS A 117 -21.92 13.32 -3.62
N VAL A 118 -21.09 13.43 -4.65
CA VAL A 118 -20.35 12.30 -5.25
C VAL A 118 -18.87 12.52 -5.06
N ILE A 119 -18.22 11.63 -4.31
CA ILE A 119 -16.79 11.66 -4.03
C ILE A 119 -16.10 10.56 -4.81
N SER A 120 -15.11 10.93 -5.61
CA SER A 120 -14.29 9.99 -6.35
C SER A 120 -12.94 9.82 -5.69
N ILE A 121 -12.61 8.61 -5.22
CA ILE A 121 -11.28 8.25 -4.75
C ILE A 121 -10.48 7.75 -5.96
N LEU A 122 -9.39 8.45 -6.28
CA LEU A 122 -8.61 8.25 -7.49
C LEU A 122 -7.28 7.58 -7.18
N ASP A 123 -7.10 6.36 -7.66
CA ASP A 123 -5.80 5.65 -7.59
C ASP A 123 -4.87 6.13 -8.71
N ASN A 124 -5.42 6.27 -9.92
CA ASN A 124 -4.74 6.80 -11.10
C ASN A 124 -5.72 7.63 -11.92
N VAL A 125 -5.24 8.71 -12.49
CA VAL A 125 -6.00 9.60 -13.40
C VAL A 125 -5.48 9.44 -14.83
N ILE A 126 -4.18 9.33 -14.98
CA ILE A 126 -3.49 9.02 -16.24
C ILE A 126 -2.83 7.65 -16.06
N PRO A 127 -3.13 6.64 -16.90
CA PRO A 127 -2.44 5.35 -16.85
C PRO A 127 -0.94 5.48 -17.12
N HIS A 128 -0.14 4.53 -16.60
CA HIS A 128 1.31 4.48 -16.88
C HIS A 128 1.60 4.26 -18.39
N GLU A 129 0.73 3.54 -19.08
CA GLU A 129 0.77 3.35 -20.53
C GLU A 129 -0.51 3.97 -21.13
N PRO A 130 -0.50 5.28 -21.43
CA PRO A 130 -1.70 6.00 -21.83
C PRO A 130 -2.09 5.70 -23.29
N HIS A 131 -3.39 5.51 -23.51
CA HIS A 131 -4.01 5.42 -24.81
C HIS A 131 -4.77 6.71 -25.13
N PHE A 132 -5.01 7.00 -26.40
CA PHE A 132 -5.68 8.23 -26.85
C PHE A 132 -7.10 8.42 -26.26
N PHE A 133 -7.78 7.35 -25.88
CA PHE A 133 -9.13 7.37 -25.31
C PHE A 133 -9.17 7.56 -23.78
N ASP A 134 -8.06 7.36 -23.07
CA ASP A 134 -8.04 7.37 -21.59
C ASP A 134 -8.43 8.73 -21.02
N THR A 135 -7.83 9.79 -21.52
CA THR A 135 -8.12 11.17 -21.06
C THR A 135 -9.59 11.58 -21.29
N PRO A 136 -10.19 11.40 -22.49
CA PRO A 136 -11.61 11.66 -22.71
C PRO A 136 -12.53 10.86 -21.80
N LEU A 137 -12.26 9.58 -21.59
CA LEU A 137 -13.05 8.72 -20.70
C LEU A 137 -12.95 9.15 -19.24
N THR A 138 -11.74 9.45 -18.76
CA THR A 138 -11.54 9.93 -17.40
C THR A 138 -12.22 11.29 -17.17
N LYS A 139 -12.14 12.21 -18.14
CA LYS A 139 -12.91 13.48 -18.10
C LYS A 139 -14.42 13.24 -18.03
N TYR A 140 -14.92 12.27 -18.79
CA TYR A 140 -16.35 11.91 -18.76
C TYR A 140 -16.77 11.45 -17.35
N PHE A 141 -15.96 10.61 -16.71
CA PHE A 141 -16.21 10.13 -15.35
C PHE A 141 -16.16 11.29 -14.33
N LEU A 142 -15.10 12.09 -14.35
CA LEU A 142 -14.88 13.19 -13.40
C LEU A 142 -15.97 14.28 -13.43
N LYS A 143 -16.66 14.46 -14.57
CA LYS A 143 -17.82 15.36 -14.65
C LYS A 143 -18.98 14.99 -13.73
N GLY A 144 -19.01 13.77 -13.21
CA GLY A 144 -19.99 13.31 -12.22
C GLY A 144 -19.55 13.49 -10.77
N SER A 145 -18.29 13.88 -10.53
CA SER A 145 -17.72 14.03 -9.20
C SER A 145 -17.99 15.41 -8.64
N THR A 146 -18.51 15.50 -7.41
CA THR A 146 -18.63 16.75 -6.66
C THR A 146 -17.28 17.13 -6.07
N GLY A 147 -16.52 16.12 -5.61
CA GLY A 147 -15.17 16.25 -5.10
C GLY A 147 -14.32 15.01 -5.40
N SER A 148 -13.02 15.17 -5.40
CA SER A 148 -12.06 14.11 -5.69
C SER A 148 -11.04 13.95 -4.55
N VAL A 149 -10.73 12.73 -4.17
CA VAL A 149 -9.67 12.39 -3.23
C VAL A 149 -8.57 11.69 -4.02
N THR A 150 -7.35 12.20 -3.96
CA THR A 150 -6.17 11.55 -4.52
C THR A 150 -5.31 10.99 -3.41
N LEU A 151 -4.66 9.85 -3.65
CA LEU A 151 -3.88 9.16 -2.62
C LEU A 151 -2.41 9.63 -2.54
N CYS A 152 -1.98 10.46 -3.50
CA CYS A 152 -0.67 11.11 -3.50
C CYS A 152 -0.68 12.38 -4.38
N GLU A 153 0.34 13.22 -4.18
CA GLU A 153 0.53 14.47 -4.91
C GLU A 153 0.69 14.28 -6.43
N ALA A 154 1.31 13.18 -6.85
CA ALA A 154 1.49 12.89 -8.28
C ALA A 154 0.13 12.72 -9.00
N VAL A 155 -0.80 11.97 -8.38
CA VAL A 155 -2.15 11.79 -8.92
C VAL A 155 -2.95 13.10 -8.88
N ALA A 156 -2.75 13.94 -7.85
CA ALA A 156 -3.37 15.28 -7.79
C ALA A 156 -2.89 16.17 -8.93
N LYS A 157 -1.58 16.19 -9.22
CA LYS A 157 -1.02 16.91 -10.36
C LYS A 157 -1.61 16.45 -11.68
N ASP A 158 -1.78 15.15 -11.87
CA ASP A 158 -2.39 14.59 -13.09
C ASP A 158 -3.88 14.92 -13.18
N LEU A 159 -4.60 14.94 -12.06
CA LEU A 159 -5.98 15.39 -12.00
C LEU A 159 -6.12 16.85 -12.48
N LEU A 160 -5.28 17.73 -11.96
CA LEU A 160 -5.31 19.15 -12.31
C LEU A 160 -4.92 19.42 -13.77
N LYS A 161 -4.06 18.58 -14.41
CA LYS A 161 -3.79 18.69 -15.85
C LYS A 161 -5.03 18.44 -16.71
N ILE A 162 -5.93 17.54 -16.29
CA ILE A 162 -7.13 17.20 -17.06
C ILE A 162 -8.40 17.90 -16.58
N CYS A 163 -8.48 18.27 -15.33
CA CYS A 163 -9.61 18.97 -14.70
C CYS A 163 -9.06 20.05 -13.74
N PRO A 164 -8.62 21.23 -14.26
CA PRO A 164 -7.99 22.29 -13.45
C PRO A 164 -8.88 22.80 -12.31
N ASP A 165 -10.19 22.85 -12.52
CA ASP A 165 -11.18 23.37 -11.57
C ASP A 165 -11.73 22.28 -10.62
N SER A 166 -11.09 21.12 -10.52
CA SER A 166 -11.54 20.03 -9.66
C SER A 166 -11.42 20.39 -8.18
N HIS A 167 -12.52 20.35 -7.45
CA HIS A 167 -12.45 20.33 -5.98
C HIS A 167 -11.79 19.04 -5.54
N HIS A 168 -10.60 19.12 -4.95
CA HIS A 168 -9.88 17.93 -4.55
C HIS A 168 -9.08 18.10 -3.26
N ILE A 169 -8.79 16.97 -2.63
CA ILE A 169 -7.89 16.87 -1.48
C ILE A 169 -6.93 15.70 -1.69
N VAL A 170 -5.69 15.86 -1.20
CA VAL A 170 -4.73 14.76 -1.11
C VAL A 170 -4.83 14.13 0.26
N ILE A 171 -5.30 12.89 0.34
CA ILE A 171 -5.30 12.09 1.56
C ILE A 171 -4.46 10.85 1.30
N GLN A 172 -3.27 10.77 1.89
CA GLN A 172 -2.35 9.67 1.64
C GLN A 172 -2.98 8.34 2.02
N HIS A 173 -2.62 7.29 1.27
CA HIS A 173 -3.10 5.93 1.48
C HIS A 173 -2.82 5.48 2.92
N PRO A 174 -3.84 5.02 3.67
CA PRO A 174 -3.64 4.53 5.03
C PRO A 174 -2.79 3.27 5.07
N LEU A 175 -2.19 3.02 6.21
CA LEU A 175 -1.44 1.77 6.44
C LEU A 175 -2.40 0.58 6.52
N TYR A 176 -1.99 -0.52 5.94
CA TYR A 176 -2.68 -1.79 6.12
C TYR A 176 -2.39 -2.35 7.53
N SER A 177 -3.42 -2.89 8.19
CA SER A 177 -3.34 -3.46 9.55
C SER A 177 -3.56 -4.98 9.58
N HIS A 178 -3.74 -5.62 8.42
CA HIS A 178 -4.07 -7.05 8.32
C HIS A 178 -2.91 -7.99 8.66
N PHE A 179 -1.67 -7.51 8.75
CA PHE A 179 -0.51 -8.33 9.11
C PHE A 179 -0.50 -8.84 10.56
N GLY A 180 -1.53 -8.51 11.35
CA GLY A 180 -1.67 -8.92 12.74
C GLY A 180 -0.87 -8.05 13.71
N VAL A 181 -0.86 -8.47 14.98
CA VAL A 181 -0.20 -7.75 16.07
C VAL A 181 1.27 -8.15 16.16
N LYS A 182 2.13 -7.19 16.50
CA LYS A 182 3.55 -7.42 16.80
C LYS A 182 3.69 -8.46 17.92
N ARG A 183 4.53 -9.48 17.70
CA ARG A 183 4.87 -10.50 18.71
C ARG A 183 5.96 -9.99 19.66
N HIS A 184 6.16 -10.71 20.75
CA HIS A 184 7.38 -10.56 21.51
C HIS A 184 8.58 -10.98 20.67
N ARG A 185 9.66 -10.22 20.75
CA ARG A 185 10.85 -10.41 19.93
C ARG A 185 11.44 -11.80 20.07
N GLU A 186 11.59 -12.27 21.32
CA GLU A 186 12.17 -13.57 21.64
C GLU A 186 11.37 -14.74 21.04
N GLU A 187 10.02 -14.60 21.04
CA GLU A 187 9.13 -15.59 20.40
C GLU A 187 9.35 -15.64 18.87
N ALA A 188 9.47 -14.46 18.26
CA ALA A 188 9.70 -14.34 16.83
C ALA A 188 11.11 -14.89 16.44
N GLU A 189 12.14 -14.55 17.21
CA GLU A 189 13.50 -15.08 17.03
C GLU A 189 13.53 -16.60 17.15
N MET A 190 12.91 -17.19 18.18
CA MET A 190 12.82 -18.65 18.34
C MET A 190 12.09 -19.30 17.17
N LYS A 191 10.97 -18.72 16.73
CA LYS A 191 10.19 -19.27 15.63
C LYS A 191 10.96 -19.28 14.31
N LEU A 192 11.77 -18.25 14.08
CA LEU A 192 12.62 -18.13 12.89
C LEU A 192 13.97 -18.84 13.01
N GLY A 193 14.30 -19.44 14.18
CA GLY A 193 15.57 -20.09 14.42
C GLY A 193 16.77 -19.12 14.48
N LEU A 194 16.52 -17.86 14.88
CA LEU A 194 17.53 -16.82 14.99
C LEU A 194 18.27 -16.90 16.32
N ALA A 195 19.54 -16.48 16.33
CA ALA A 195 20.30 -16.34 17.56
C ALA A 195 19.78 -15.16 18.38
N GLN A 196 19.49 -15.39 19.66
CA GLN A 196 19.00 -14.34 20.56
C GLN A 196 20.09 -13.32 20.91
N GLY A 197 19.67 -12.08 21.18
CA GLY A 197 20.56 -11.00 21.61
C GLY A 197 21.41 -10.38 20.49
N LYS A 198 21.23 -10.79 19.24
CA LYS A 198 21.85 -10.17 18.07
C LYS A 198 21.08 -8.94 17.58
N LYS A 199 21.73 -8.09 16.82
CA LYS A 199 21.13 -6.96 16.09
C LYS A 199 20.58 -7.48 14.77
N ASN A 200 19.26 -7.51 14.61
CA ASN A 200 18.57 -8.16 13.48
C ASN A 200 18.32 -7.18 12.36
N LEU A 201 19.01 -7.32 11.25
CA LEU A 201 18.74 -6.63 9.99
C LEU A 201 17.74 -7.43 9.16
N LEU A 202 16.78 -6.77 8.53
CA LEU A 202 15.75 -7.40 7.70
C LEU A 202 15.78 -6.86 6.27
N PHE A 203 15.95 -7.75 5.31
CA PHE A 203 15.61 -7.54 3.90
C PHE A 203 14.34 -8.32 3.58
N PHE A 204 13.29 -7.63 3.11
CA PHE A 204 11.96 -8.24 2.97
C PHE A 204 11.33 -8.00 1.59
N GLY A 205 10.55 -9.00 1.14
CA GLY A 205 9.71 -8.97 -0.06
C GLY A 205 10.42 -9.51 -1.32
N LEU A 206 9.76 -9.44 -2.48
CA LEU A 206 10.29 -10.01 -3.73
C LEU A 206 11.75 -9.59 -3.96
N ILE A 207 12.62 -10.57 -4.19
CA ILE A 207 14.05 -10.34 -4.42
C ILE A 207 14.27 -10.05 -5.91
N ARG A 208 14.53 -8.77 -6.22
CA ARG A 208 14.79 -8.27 -7.58
C ARG A 208 16.09 -7.47 -7.61
N THR A 209 16.75 -7.45 -8.76
CA THR A 209 18.05 -6.77 -8.93
C THR A 209 18.02 -5.31 -8.49
N TYR A 210 16.95 -4.57 -8.80
CA TYR A 210 16.85 -3.16 -8.43
C TYR A 210 16.75 -2.92 -6.91
N LYS A 211 16.39 -3.96 -6.14
CA LYS A 211 16.30 -3.87 -4.67
C LYS A 211 17.63 -3.97 -3.94
N GLY A 212 18.74 -4.26 -4.64
CA GLY A 212 20.09 -4.11 -4.13
C GLY A 212 20.48 -5.08 -3.02
N LEU A 213 19.93 -6.32 -2.99
CA LEU A 213 20.32 -7.30 -1.98
C LEU A 213 21.83 -7.57 -1.97
N ASP A 214 22.49 -7.55 -3.13
CA ASP A 214 23.95 -7.66 -3.26
C ASP A 214 24.69 -6.55 -2.50
N ILE A 215 24.21 -5.30 -2.55
CA ILE A 215 24.78 -4.18 -1.80
C ILE A 215 24.67 -4.43 -0.30
N LEU A 216 23.50 -4.92 0.17
CA LEU A 216 23.31 -5.25 1.58
C LEU A 216 24.21 -6.40 2.02
N LEU A 217 24.37 -7.44 1.22
CA LEU A 217 25.25 -8.57 1.53
C LEU A 217 26.72 -8.12 1.69
N GLU A 218 27.20 -7.28 0.79
CA GLU A 218 28.57 -6.72 0.88
C GLU A 218 28.72 -5.79 2.08
N ALA A 219 27.69 -4.97 2.41
CA ALA A 219 27.68 -4.15 3.61
C ALA A 219 27.70 -5.02 4.88
N PHE A 220 26.88 -6.08 4.92
CA PHE A 220 26.78 -7.01 6.04
C PHE A 220 28.10 -7.75 6.32
N GLY A 221 28.82 -8.15 5.27
CA GLY A 221 30.16 -8.77 5.43
C GLY A 221 31.19 -7.90 6.14
N LYS A 222 30.94 -6.58 6.27
CA LYS A 222 31.80 -5.60 6.98
C LYS A 222 31.32 -5.30 8.40
N LEU A 223 30.21 -5.90 8.85
CA LEU A 223 29.67 -5.77 10.21
C LEU A 223 30.21 -6.84 11.15
N SER A 224 30.29 -6.51 12.44
CA SER A 224 30.74 -7.44 13.49
C SER A 224 29.77 -8.63 13.66
N ASP A 225 30.16 -9.57 14.51
CA ASP A 225 29.38 -10.76 14.82
C ASP A 225 28.14 -10.48 15.70
N GLU A 226 27.98 -9.26 16.20
CA GLU A 226 26.75 -8.79 16.89
C GLU A 226 25.54 -8.69 15.96
N TYR A 227 25.75 -8.65 14.64
CA TYR A 227 24.68 -8.51 13.65
C TYR A 227 24.32 -9.85 13.01
N GLN A 228 23.04 -10.06 12.74
CA GLN A 228 22.56 -11.13 11.86
C GLN A 228 21.60 -10.56 10.81
N LEU A 229 21.55 -11.19 9.64
CA LEU A 229 20.76 -10.75 8.49
C LEU A 229 19.65 -11.74 8.20
N ILE A 230 18.44 -11.25 8.14
CA ILE A 230 17.24 -11.98 7.72
C ILE A 230 16.91 -11.58 6.30
N ILE A 231 16.90 -12.55 5.38
CA ILE A 231 16.46 -12.37 3.99
C ILE A 231 15.18 -13.16 3.84
N ALA A 232 14.04 -12.47 3.72
CA ALA A 232 12.72 -13.09 3.61
C ALA A 232 11.99 -12.61 2.37
N GLY A 233 11.73 -13.55 1.43
CA GLY A 233 10.99 -13.24 0.22
C GLY A 233 11.33 -14.12 -0.97
N GLU A 234 10.46 -14.12 -1.95
CA GLU A 234 10.57 -14.94 -3.15
C GLU A 234 11.54 -14.32 -4.16
N PRO A 235 12.54 -15.08 -4.66
CA PRO A 235 13.41 -14.63 -5.74
C PRO A 235 12.65 -14.52 -7.07
N TYR A 236 12.79 -13.38 -7.74
CA TYR A 236 12.32 -13.23 -9.11
C TYR A 236 13.45 -13.58 -10.08
N GLY A 237 13.48 -14.82 -10.51
CA GLY A 237 14.57 -15.42 -11.29
C GLY A 237 15.55 -16.20 -10.41
N SER A 238 16.79 -16.40 -10.90
CA SER A 238 17.82 -17.15 -10.15
C SER A 238 18.33 -16.36 -8.94
N PHE A 239 18.58 -17.08 -7.84
CA PHE A 239 19.23 -16.58 -6.63
C PHE A 239 20.73 -16.78 -6.62
N ASP A 240 21.30 -17.51 -7.59
CA ASP A 240 22.69 -17.99 -7.63
C ASP A 240 23.72 -16.88 -7.38
N LYS A 241 23.55 -15.72 -8.02
CA LYS A 241 24.44 -14.57 -7.83
C LYS A 241 24.55 -14.10 -6.37
N TYR A 242 23.43 -14.16 -5.63
CA TYR A 242 23.41 -13.79 -4.21
C TYR A 242 24.02 -14.91 -3.35
N GLN A 243 23.75 -16.17 -3.72
CA GLN A 243 24.35 -17.31 -3.05
C GLN A 243 25.89 -17.29 -3.17
N GLU A 244 26.43 -16.97 -4.35
CA GLU A 244 27.87 -16.81 -4.53
C GLU A 244 28.48 -15.72 -3.64
N ILE A 245 27.76 -14.61 -3.42
CA ILE A 245 28.21 -13.57 -2.50
C ILE A 245 28.18 -14.12 -1.06
N ILE A 246 27.07 -14.73 -0.63
CA ILE A 246 26.89 -15.27 0.71
C ILE A 246 27.99 -16.31 1.02
N ASP A 247 28.31 -17.21 0.08
CA ASP A 247 29.32 -18.25 0.29
C ASP A 247 30.71 -17.69 0.58
N ARG A 248 31.03 -16.49 0.11
CA ARG A 248 32.30 -15.78 0.30
C ARG A 248 32.27 -14.83 1.51
N LEU A 249 31.09 -14.58 2.12
CA LEU A 249 30.99 -13.64 3.23
C LEU A 249 31.69 -14.17 4.50
N PRO A 250 32.46 -13.32 5.18
CA PRO A 250 32.80 -13.57 6.58
C PRO A 250 31.51 -13.60 7.43
N GLY A 251 31.28 -14.67 8.18
CA GLY A 251 30.08 -14.81 9.00
C GLY A 251 28.81 -15.14 8.25
N LYS A 252 28.92 -15.92 7.16
CA LYS A 252 27.76 -16.41 6.38
C LYS A 252 26.77 -17.21 7.21
N GLU A 253 27.20 -17.81 8.31
CA GLU A 253 26.36 -18.53 9.29
C GLU A 253 25.39 -17.59 10.02
N ARG A 254 25.56 -16.26 9.92
CA ARG A 254 24.68 -15.24 10.49
C ARG A 254 23.63 -14.73 9.47
N VAL A 255 23.61 -15.31 8.27
CA VAL A 255 22.62 -15.00 7.24
C VAL A 255 21.53 -16.05 7.29
N PHE A 256 20.35 -15.65 7.73
CA PHE A 256 19.13 -16.45 7.70
C PHE A 256 18.35 -16.18 6.42
N MET A 257 17.94 -17.21 5.70
CA MET A 257 17.22 -17.09 4.44
C MET A 257 15.91 -17.86 4.46
N ASP A 258 14.82 -17.21 4.09
CA ASP A 258 13.54 -17.82 3.80
C ASP A 258 13.08 -17.39 2.40
N LEU A 259 13.51 -18.17 1.39
CA LEU A 259 13.40 -17.86 -0.03
C LEU A 259 12.07 -18.38 -0.60
N LYS A 260 10.97 -17.85 -0.11
CA LYS A 260 9.60 -18.18 -0.54
C LYS A 260 8.72 -16.94 -0.56
N TYR A 261 7.53 -17.06 -1.14
CA TYR A 261 6.47 -16.08 -0.89
C TYR A 261 6.08 -16.10 0.59
N ILE A 262 6.25 -14.98 1.28
CA ILE A 262 5.86 -14.84 2.68
C ILE A 262 4.39 -14.47 2.75
N LYS A 263 3.58 -15.33 3.38
CA LYS A 263 2.13 -15.10 3.59
C LYS A 263 1.92 -13.94 4.58
N ASP A 264 0.84 -13.20 4.42
CA ASP A 264 0.49 -12.07 5.30
C ASP A 264 0.48 -12.45 6.78
N SER A 265 0.02 -13.65 7.10
CA SER A 265 0.02 -14.20 8.46
C SER A 265 1.42 -14.47 9.06
N GLU A 266 2.44 -14.63 8.21
CA GLU A 266 3.84 -14.86 8.60
C GLU A 266 4.63 -13.55 8.74
N VAL A 267 4.23 -12.47 8.06
CA VAL A 267 4.93 -11.16 8.02
C VAL A 267 5.28 -10.66 9.42
N LYS A 268 4.36 -10.81 10.37
CA LYS A 268 4.55 -10.41 11.77
C LYS A 268 5.77 -11.05 12.44
N ASP A 269 6.14 -12.25 12.07
CA ASP A 269 7.25 -12.97 12.69
C ASP A 269 8.59 -12.31 12.29
N TYR A 270 8.77 -11.98 11.02
CA TYR A 270 9.99 -11.32 10.51
C TYR A 270 10.15 -9.90 11.05
N PHE A 271 9.08 -9.10 10.98
CA PHE A 271 9.13 -7.71 11.46
C PHE A 271 9.15 -7.60 12.99
N SER A 272 8.63 -8.59 13.72
CA SER A 272 8.75 -8.60 15.19
C SER A 272 10.16 -8.96 15.65
N ALA A 273 10.88 -9.78 14.90
CA ALA A 273 12.27 -10.12 15.17
C ALA A 273 13.24 -8.99 14.76
N ALA A 274 12.86 -8.15 13.78
CA ALA A 274 13.76 -7.15 13.20
C ALA A 274 13.96 -5.92 14.10
N ASP A 275 15.21 -5.44 14.17
CA ASP A 275 15.55 -4.14 14.74
C ASP A 275 15.54 -3.03 13.68
N LEU A 276 15.91 -3.37 12.44
CA LEU A 276 16.11 -2.44 11.35
C LEU A 276 15.81 -3.11 10.01
N ALA A 277 14.94 -2.54 9.20
CA ALA A 277 14.75 -2.97 7.82
C ALA A 277 15.72 -2.20 6.90
N VAL A 278 16.30 -2.88 5.91
CA VAL A 278 17.26 -2.27 4.98
C VAL A 278 16.75 -2.39 3.55
N LEU A 279 16.57 -1.25 2.90
CA LEU A 279 16.05 -1.11 1.54
C LEU A 279 17.09 -0.43 0.63
N PRO A 280 18.16 -1.15 0.22
CA PRO A 280 19.29 -0.56 -0.51
C PRO A 280 18.98 -0.47 -2.02
N TYR A 281 17.82 0.11 -2.35
CA TYR A 281 17.27 0.11 -3.70
C TYR A 281 18.13 0.95 -4.66
N ARG A 282 18.32 0.46 -5.88
CA ARG A 282 18.95 1.20 -6.98
C ARG A 282 17.96 2.12 -7.68
N SER A 283 16.69 1.76 -7.65
CA SER A 283 15.60 2.59 -8.18
C SER A 283 14.28 2.23 -7.47
N ALA A 284 13.46 3.21 -7.22
CA ALA A 284 12.12 3.02 -6.68
C ALA A 284 11.25 4.24 -7.00
N THR A 285 9.93 4.05 -7.10
CA THR A 285 8.94 5.14 -6.99
C THR A 285 8.46 5.26 -5.56
N GLN A 286 8.01 4.15 -5.00
CA GLN A 286 7.60 3.97 -3.61
C GLN A 286 7.92 2.53 -3.16
N SER A 287 7.86 2.27 -1.86
CA SER A 287 8.03 0.91 -1.32
C SER A 287 6.86 0.53 -0.42
N GLY A 288 6.16 -0.54 -0.77
CA GLY A 288 5.13 -1.13 0.10
C GLY A 288 5.70 -1.65 1.43
N ILE A 289 7.01 -1.95 1.46
CA ILE A 289 7.70 -2.41 2.68
C ILE A 289 7.73 -1.30 3.74
N SER A 290 7.77 -0.01 3.36
CA SER A 290 7.72 1.09 4.31
C SER A 290 6.43 1.09 5.13
N SER A 291 5.30 0.78 4.50
CA SER A 291 4.01 0.67 5.20
C SER A 291 4.01 -0.48 6.21
N VAL A 292 4.60 -1.63 5.85
CA VAL A 292 4.74 -2.79 6.75
C VAL A 292 5.70 -2.46 7.90
N SER A 293 6.84 -1.82 7.61
CA SER A 293 7.78 -1.37 8.64
C SER A 293 7.13 -0.42 9.64
N TYR A 294 6.31 0.52 9.16
CA TYR A 294 5.56 1.42 10.04
C TYR A 294 4.55 0.66 10.90
N HIS A 295 3.82 -0.32 10.32
CA HIS A 295 2.87 -1.13 11.09
C HIS A 295 3.53 -1.78 12.31
N PHE A 296 4.73 -2.36 12.13
CA PHE A 296 5.48 -3.04 13.19
C PHE A 296 6.46 -2.14 13.97
N GLU A 297 6.50 -0.85 13.69
CA GLU A 297 7.40 0.12 14.32
C GLU A 297 8.88 -0.27 14.16
N VAL A 298 9.25 -0.70 12.94
CA VAL A 298 10.63 -1.04 12.58
C VAL A 298 11.22 0.12 11.76
N PRO A 299 12.26 0.82 12.26
CA PRO A 299 12.97 1.84 11.48
C PRO A 299 13.66 1.26 10.24
N MET A 300 14.02 2.15 9.33
CA MET A 300 14.60 1.73 8.04
C MET A 300 15.92 2.44 7.74
N VAL A 301 16.82 1.72 7.05
CA VAL A 301 17.90 2.34 6.26
C VAL A 301 17.55 2.19 4.79
N VAL A 302 17.55 3.30 4.07
CA VAL A 302 17.18 3.36 2.66
C VAL A 302 18.23 4.12 1.85
N THR A 303 18.23 3.94 0.54
CA THR A 303 19.01 4.78 -0.40
C THR A 303 18.20 5.99 -0.84
N ASP A 304 18.87 7.06 -1.28
CA ASP A 304 18.25 8.29 -1.81
C ASP A 304 17.78 8.06 -3.27
N VAL A 305 16.73 7.24 -3.42
CA VAL A 305 16.12 6.92 -4.72
C VAL A 305 14.61 7.10 -4.70
N GLY A 306 14.06 7.69 -5.75
CA GLY A 306 12.62 7.93 -5.88
C GLY A 306 12.04 8.72 -4.71
N GLY A 307 10.93 8.23 -4.16
CA GLY A 307 10.26 8.85 -3.01
C GLY A 307 10.75 8.36 -1.64
N LEU A 308 11.80 7.54 -1.55
CA LEU A 308 12.23 6.96 -0.26
C LEU A 308 12.79 8.02 0.69
N LYS A 309 13.57 8.98 0.20
CA LYS A 309 14.06 10.09 1.03
C LYS A 309 12.91 10.91 1.62
N GLU A 310 11.94 11.30 0.78
CA GLU A 310 10.78 12.07 1.22
C GLU A 310 9.92 11.31 2.25
N THR A 311 9.72 10.00 2.03
CA THR A 311 8.84 9.19 2.87
C THR A 311 9.51 8.67 4.14
N ILE A 312 10.82 8.49 4.18
CA ILE A 312 11.56 7.92 5.29
C ILE A 312 12.47 8.98 5.94
N GLY A 313 13.39 9.59 5.16
CA GLY A 313 14.37 10.53 5.66
C GLY A 313 13.76 11.82 6.19
N ASP A 314 12.98 12.51 5.36
CA ASP A 314 12.37 13.80 5.71
C ASP A 314 11.29 13.64 6.80
N ARG A 315 10.77 12.42 6.96
CA ARG A 315 9.84 12.06 8.06
C ARG A 315 10.55 11.64 9.34
N GLY A 316 11.87 11.44 9.29
CA GLY A 316 12.66 11.00 10.44
C GLY A 316 12.36 9.57 10.89
N THR A 317 11.75 8.75 10.05
CA THR A 317 11.36 7.36 10.37
C THR A 317 12.46 6.34 10.08
N GLY A 318 13.58 6.80 9.56
CA GLY A 318 14.76 6.02 9.23
C GLY A 318 15.91 6.90 8.77
N LEU A 319 16.97 6.27 8.31
CA LEU A 319 18.18 6.92 7.81
C LEU A 319 18.29 6.72 6.29
N VAL A 320 18.92 7.69 5.63
CA VAL A 320 19.09 7.70 4.17
C VAL A 320 20.58 7.64 3.85
N ALA A 321 21.02 6.57 3.23
CA ALA A 321 22.37 6.47 2.68
C ALA A 321 22.49 7.41 1.49
N SER A 322 23.53 8.25 1.49
CA SER A 322 23.77 9.26 0.44
C SER A 322 24.10 8.64 -0.92
N GLU A 323 24.60 7.40 -0.90
CA GLU A 323 24.99 6.67 -2.10
C GLU A 323 24.47 5.23 -2.02
N CYS A 324 24.25 4.64 -3.20
CA CYS A 324 23.83 3.23 -3.31
C CYS A 324 25.07 2.31 -3.30
N THR A 325 25.88 2.38 -2.22
CA THR A 325 27.10 1.61 -2.03
C THR A 325 27.07 0.80 -0.73
N PRO A 326 27.80 -0.33 -0.65
CA PRO A 326 27.90 -1.11 0.57
C PRO A 326 28.41 -0.30 1.78
N GLU A 327 29.37 0.60 1.55
CA GLU A 327 29.94 1.46 2.59
C GLU A 327 28.88 2.41 3.16
N ALA A 328 28.16 3.13 2.32
CA ALA A 328 27.14 4.08 2.76
C ALA A 328 26.01 3.37 3.52
N ILE A 329 25.58 2.17 3.07
CA ILE A 329 24.58 1.36 3.80
C ILE A 329 25.10 0.90 5.15
N ARG A 330 26.34 0.40 5.21
CA ARG A 330 26.99 -0.02 6.48
C ARG A 330 27.04 1.16 7.47
N ASP A 331 27.49 2.31 7.02
CA ASP A 331 27.70 3.47 7.88
C ASP A 331 26.37 3.96 8.50
N GLU A 332 25.29 3.96 7.74
CA GLU A 332 23.97 4.30 8.28
C GLU A 332 23.43 3.20 9.22
N ILE A 333 23.72 1.91 8.98
CA ILE A 333 23.40 0.83 9.92
C ILE A 333 24.14 1.05 11.24
N LEU A 334 25.47 1.28 11.20
CA LEU A 334 26.27 1.53 12.41
C LEU A 334 25.76 2.76 13.16
N LYS A 335 25.54 3.87 12.48
CA LYS A 335 25.01 5.11 13.06
C LYS A 335 23.69 4.90 13.78
N TYR A 336 22.79 4.08 13.24
CA TYR A 336 21.52 3.73 13.88
C TYR A 336 21.72 2.99 15.20
N PHE A 337 22.59 1.97 15.22
CA PHE A 337 22.78 1.13 16.40
C PHE A 337 23.70 1.75 17.47
N GLU A 338 24.64 2.58 17.07
CA GLU A 338 25.58 3.26 17.99
C GLU A 338 24.96 4.48 18.68
N ASN A 339 23.82 4.97 18.16
CA ASN A 339 23.18 6.16 18.70
C ASN A 339 21.74 5.87 19.16
N PRO A 340 21.52 5.58 20.45
CA PRO A 340 20.19 5.32 21.01
C PRO A 340 19.16 6.43 20.72
N THR A 341 19.61 7.70 20.70
CA THR A 341 18.74 8.85 20.44
C THR A 341 18.17 8.80 19.01
N ILE A 342 18.95 8.35 18.05
CA ILE A 342 18.48 8.16 16.64
C ILE A 342 17.43 7.06 16.61
N LYS A 343 17.70 5.92 17.26
CA LYS A 343 16.76 4.78 17.32
C LYS A 343 15.42 5.21 17.93
N GLU A 344 15.45 5.86 19.09
CA GLU A 344 14.26 6.35 19.78
C GLU A 344 13.51 7.40 18.96
N GLY A 345 14.26 8.32 18.34
CA GLY A 345 13.72 9.34 17.43
C GLY A 345 12.97 8.73 16.24
N CYS A 346 13.56 7.74 15.57
CA CYS A 346 12.92 7.04 14.45
C CYS A 346 11.65 6.32 14.89
N ILE A 347 11.65 5.62 16.02
CA ILE A 347 10.46 4.92 16.51
C ILE A 347 9.35 5.93 16.88
N ALA A 348 9.69 7.03 17.55
CA ALA A 348 8.73 8.08 17.86
C ALA A 348 8.13 8.72 16.59
N ALA A 349 8.94 8.95 15.56
CA ALA A 349 8.49 9.46 14.27
C ALA A 349 7.57 8.46 13.57
N ILE A 350 7.91 7.16 13.57
CA ILE A 350 7.05 6.11 13.01
C ILE A 350 5.68 6.10 13.70
N ARG A 351 5.60 6.23 15.02
CA ARG A 351 4.32 6.29 15.75
C ARG A 351 3.46 7.46 15.30
N LYS A 352 4.05 8.64 15.08
CA LYS A 352 3.34 9.80 14.52
C LYS A 352 2.84 9.53 13.09
N GLU A 353 3.67 8.92 12.26
CA GLU A 353 3.27 8.55 10.89
C GLU A 353 2.18 7.47 10.87
N LYS A 354 2.20 6.50 11.78
CA LYS A 354 1.10 5.51 11.93
C LYS A 354 -0.23 6.19 12.24
N GLU A 355 -0.24 7.17 13.16
CA GLU A 355 -1.46 7.91 13.46
C GLU A 355 -1.92 8.76 12.28
N ARG A 356 -0.99 9.47 11.62
CA ARG A 356 -1.26 10.30 10.45
C ARG A 356 -1.82 9.48 9.27
N LEU A 357 -1.33 8.25 9.07
CA LEU A 357 -1.72 7.31 8.03
C LEU A 357 -2.75 6.27 8.52
N SER A 358 -3.45 6.54 9.62
CA SER A 358 -4.49 5.65 10.13
C SER A 358 -5.78 5.78 9.33
N TRP A 359 -6.58 4.71 9.30
CA TRP A 359 -7.92 4.71 8.70
C TRP A 359 -8.82 5.75 9.34
N LYS A 360 -8.70 5.94 10.67
CA LYS A 360 -9.41 6.99 11.42
C LYS A 360 -9.08 8.38 10.88
N THR A 361 -7.80 8.69 10.71
CA THR A 361 -7.37 9.99 10.17
C THR A 361 -7.81 10.18 8.72
N PHE A 362 -7.78 9.11 7.92
CA PHE A 362 -8.30 9.14 6.55
C PHE A 362 -9.80 9.47 6.52
N ALA A 363 -10.60 8.76 7.34
CA ALA A 363 -12.05 8.98 7.41
C ALA A 363 -12.37 10.38 7.88
N LEU A 364 -11.75 10.89 8.94
CA LEU A 364 -11.97 12.26 9.44
C LEU A 364 -11.65 13.34 8.39
N LYS A 365 -10.55 13.18 7.64
CA LYS A 365 -10.21 14.11 6.56
C LYS A 365 -11.23 14.04 5.40
N LEU A 366 -11.65 12.84 5.06
CA LEU A 366 -12.68 12.61 4.04
C LEU A 366 -14.02 13.25 4.46
N GLU A 367 -14.43 13.04 5.71
CA GLU A 367 -15.65 13.63 6.28
C GLU A 367 -15.60 15.18 6.25
N SER A 368 -14.51 15.76 6.73
CA SER A 368 -14.29 17.21 6.69
C SER A 368 -14.30 17.77 5.26
N PHE A 369 -13.71 17.05 4.32
CA PHE A 369 -13.76 17.43 2.91
C PHE A 369 -15.17 17.37 2.35
N ILE A 370 -15.94 16.33 2.65
CA ILE A 370 -17.34 16.18 2.23
C ILE A 370 -18.20 17.31 2.79
N GLU A 371 -18.00 17.70 4.06
CA GLU A 371 -18.75 18.78 4.70
C GLU A 371 -18.48 20.13 4.05
N GLY A 372 -17.24 20.38 3.58
CA GLY A 372 -16.81 21.60 2.93
C GLY A 372 -17.26 21.79 1.48
N LEU A 373 -17.82 20.76 0.84
CA LEU A 373 -18.37 20.79 -0.53
C LEU A 373 -19.84 21.25 -0.51
#